data_67c34652cbf06af135eaa1d57f2f34b9
#
_entry.id   67c34652cbf06af135eaa1d57f2f34b9
#
_cell.length_a   1.000
_cell.length_b   1.000
_cell.length_c   1.000
_cell.angle_alpha   90.00
_cell.angle_beta   90.00
_cell.angle_gamma   90.00
#
_symmetry.space_group_name_H-M   'P 1'
#
loop_
_entity.id
_entity.type
_entity.pdbx_description
1 polymer ?
#
loop_
_entity_poly.entity_id
_entity_poly.type
_entity_poly.pdbx_seq_one_letter_code
_entity_poly.pdbx_strand_id
1 'polypeptide(L)'
;DTNTFYILCGWMTEKDALAFQKDIQNDEKIFCLMEDQQAHAKKKPPTKLKNPKLFKPFEMYVKMYGLPAYNEMDPTWFVAITYSFIFGAMFGDVGQGLILFLGGLFLYKTKHMDLAGIISCAGVFSVFFGFMYGSFFGFEDVLKAIWLKPMNQMMDVPLVGRLNAVFVIAIGFGMFIILICMIFNIINSIRNKDTEKAWFDSNAVAGLVFYGSIVLTVGL
;
A
#
# COMPACT_ATOMS: atom_id res chain seq x y z
N ASP A 1 -16.62 10.61 37.06
CA ASP A 1 -16.22 9.84 38.28
C ASP A 1 -17.23 10.10 39.39
N THR A 2 -18.15 9.19 39.49
CA THR A 2 -18.93 9.01 40.71
C THR A 2 -18.26 7.88 41.48
N ASN A 3 -18.04 8.00 42.77
CA ASN A 3 -17.36 7.00 43.61
C ASN A 3 -18.00 5.58 43.55
N THR A 4 -19.05 5.37 42.78
CA THR A 4 -19.84 4.14 42.68
C THR A 4 -19.90 3.52 41.27
N PHE A 5 -19.61 4.28 40.21
CA PHE A 5 -19.76 3.79 38.83
C PHE A 5 -18.55 4.19 37.95
N TYR A 6 -18.09 3.25 37.14
CA TYR A 6 -17.08 3.49 36.10
C TYR A 6 -17.76 3.52 34.74
N ILE A 7 -17.55 4.56 33.94
CA ILE A 7 -18.04 4.67 32.57
C ILE A 7 -16.88 4.40 31.66
N LEU A 8 -16.96 3.32 30.86
CA LEU A 8 -16.01 2.97 29.83
C LEU A 8 -16.66 3.21 28.48
N CYS A 9 -16.09 4.12 27.67
CA CYS A 9 -16.55 4.37 26.32
C CYS A 9 -15.51 3.87 25.32
N GLY A 10 -15.94 3.15 24.30
CA GLY A 10 -15.05 2.61 23.28
C GLY A 10 -15.75 2.42 21.93
N TRP A 11 -14.95 2.23 20.88
CA TRP A 11 -15.45 1.92 19.54
C TRP A 11 -15.31 0.42 19.27
N MET A 12 -16.37 -0.20 18.78
CA MET A 12 -16.39 -1.61 18.35
C MET A 12 -16.99 -1.76 16.97
N THR A 13 -16.68 -2.86 16.27
CA THR A 13 -17.43 -3.21 15.07
C THR A 13 -18.80 -3.75 15.49
N GLU A 14 -19.82 -3.56 14.66
CA GLU A 14 -21.18 -4.03 14.93
C GLU A 14 -21.23 -5.51 15.35
N LYS A 15 -20.45 -6.37 14.66
CA LYS A 15 -20.36 -7.80 15.00
C LYS A 15 -19.74 -8.06 16.38
N ASP A 16 -18.67 -7.35 16.68
CA ASP A 16 -17.97 -7.49 17.97
C ASP A 16 -18.86 -6.92 19.11
N ALA A 17 -19.62 -5.85 18.84
CA ALA A 17 -20.53 -5.24 19.79
C ALA A 17 -21.70 -6.18 20.13
N LEU A 18 -22.29 -6.83 19.13
CA LEU A 18 -23.36 -7.83 19.35
C LEU A 18 -22.86 -9.07 20.11
N ALA A 19 -21.63 -9.50 19.85
CA ALA A 19 -21.02 -10.60 20.63
C ALA A 19 -20.77 -10.17 22.06
N PHE A 20 -20.20 -9.01 22.28
CA PHE A 20 -19.93 -8.44 23.59
C PHE A 20 -21.22 -8.24 24.43
N GLN A 21 -22.30 -7.78 23.79
CA GLN A 21 -23.60 -7.65 24.45
C GLN A 21 -24.13 -9.00 24.98
N LYS A 22 -23.97 -10.07 24.18
CA LYS A 22 -24.38 -11.41 24.57
C LYS A 22 -23.58 -11.94 25.77
N ASP A 23 -22.27 -11.67 25.76
CA ASP A 23 -21.38 -12.13 26.84
C ASP A 23 -21.68 -11.43 28.17
N ILE A 24 -22.15 -10.17 28.11
CA ILE A 24 -22.45 -9.37 29.33
C ILE A 24 -23.89 -9.53 29.76
N GLN A 25 -24.80 -10.06 28.95
CA GLN A 25 -26.24 -10.19 29.30
C GLN A 25 -26.53 -10.89 30.65
N ASN A 26 -25.60 -11.72 31.12
CA ASN A 26 -25.72 -12.48 32.34
C ASN A 26 -25.12 -11.78 33.57
N ASP A 27 -24.51 -10.60 33.41
CA ASP A 27 -23.89 -9.88 34.52
C ASP A 27 -24.73 -8.67 34.92
N GLU A 28 -25.45 -8.79 36.07
CA GLU A 28 -26.32 -7.73 36.59
C GLU A 28 -25.57 -6.45 37.00
N LYS A 29 -24.22 -6.48 37.06
CA LYS A 29 -23.40 -5.34 37.49
C LYS A 29 -22.95 -4.46 36.32
N ILE A 30 -23.14 -4.92 35.08
CA ILE A 30 -22.65 -4.22 33.87
C ILE A 30 -23.84 -3.78 33.01
N PHE A 31 -23.96 -2.49 32.78
CA PHE A 31 -24.93 -1.93 31.88
C PHE A 31 -24.21 -1.52 30.57
N CYS A 32 -24.59 -2.11 29.46
CA CYS A 32 -24.02 -1.80 28.14
C CYS A 32 -25.02 -1.03 27.28
N LEU A 33 -24.66 0.20 26.90
CA LEU A 33 -25.44 1.03 26.00
C LEU A 33 -24.72 1.07 24.65
N MET A 34 -25.39 0.60 23.59
CA MET A 34 -24.90 0.68 22.23
C MET A 34 -25.57 1.88 21.55
N GLU A 35 -24.74 2.79 21.05
CA GLU A 35 -25.22 3.91 20.25
C GLU A 35 -24.69 3.76 18.82
N ASP A 36 -25.54 4.01 17.84
CA ASP A 36 -25.11 4.03 16.45
C ASP A 36 -24.31 5.31 16.15
N GLN A 37 -23.31 5.18 15.30
CA GLN A 37 -22.36 6.24 14.95
C GLN A 37 -23.03 7.57 14.52
N GLN A 38 -24.25 7.51 14.01
CA GLN A 38 -24.95 8.66 13.46
C GLN A 38 -25.56 9.59 14.52
N ALA A 39 -25.70 9.15 15.76
CA ALA A 39 -26.52 9.89 16.71
C ALA A 39 -25.80 11.08 17.39
N HIS A 40 -24.56 10.94 17.90
CA HIS A 40 -23.97 12.00 18.76
C HIS A 40 -22.43 12.06 18.82
N ALA A 41 -21.68 11.36 17.99
CA ALA A 41 -20.23 11.34 18.14
C ALA A 41 -19.55 12.60 17.58
N LYS A 42 -19.10 13.48 18.44
CA LYS A 42 -18.21 14.60 18.11
C LYS A 42 -16.84 14.15 17.57
N LYS A 43 -16.45 12.89 17.78
CA LYS A 43 -15.17 12.31 17.32
C LYS A 43 -15.41 11.23 16.27
N LYS A 44 -14.65 11.28 15.17
CA LYS A 44 -14.68 10.25 14.14
C LYS A 44 -14.14 8.93 14.71
N PRO A 45 -14.75 7.77 14.36
CA PRO A 45 -14.28 6.47 14.83
C PRO A 45 -12.88 6.15 14.28
N PRO A 46 -12.08 5.37 15.00
CA PRO A 46 -10.79 4.90 14.48
C PRO A 46 -11.01 3.92 13.32
N THR A 47 -10.11 3.96 12.35
CA THR A 47 -10.16 3.10 11.17
C THR A 47 -9.64 1.70 11.50
N LYS A 48 -10.43 0.66 11.21
CA LYS A 48 -10.01 -0.75 11.24
C LYS A 48 -9.84 -1.22 9.80
N LEU A 49 -8.62 -1.49 9.39
CA LEU A 49 -8.33 -2.03 8.06
C LEU A 49 -8.87 -3.47 7.95
N LYS A 50 -9.44 -3.80 6.78
CA LYS A 50 -9.94 -5.14 6.48
C LYS A 50 -9.58 -5.49 5.04
N ASN A 51 -8.45 -6.13 4.86
CA ASN A 51 -7.93 -6.51 3.56
C ASN A 51 -7.99 -8.03 3.31
N PRO A 52 -8.05 -8.47 2.04
CA PRO A 52 -7.88 -9.87 1.67
C PRO A 52 -6.57 -10.45 2.19
N LYS A 53 -6.53 -11.76 2.39
CA LYS A 53 -5.36 -12.46 2.98
C LYS A 53 -4.03 -12.15 2.28
N LEU A 54 -4.05 -11.90 0.96
CA LEU A 54 -2.87 -11.57 0.17
C LEU A 54 -2.30 -10.18 0.52
N PHE A 55 -3.16 -9.20 0.74
CA PHE A 55 -2.77 -7.81 1.04
C PHE A 55 -2.64 -7.54 2.55
N LYS A 56 -3.17 -8.43 3.39
CA LYS A 56 -3.14 -8.28 4.84
C LYS A 56 -1.76 -8.00 5.43
N PRO A 57 -0.66 -8.67 5.01
CA PRO A 57 0.68 -8.35 5.52
C PRO A 57 1.10 -6.90 5.30
N PHE A 58 0.66 -6.27 4.20
CA PHE A 58 0.99 -4.89 3.87
C PHE A 58 0.27 -3.84 4.72
N GLU A 59 -0.76 -4.24 5.50
CA GLU A 59 -1.36 -3.37 6.51
C GLU A 59 -0.32 -2.90 7.55
N MET A 60 0.75 -3.68 7.76
CA MET A 60 1.86 -3.29 8.62
C MET A 60 2.51 -1.99 8.15
N TYR A 61 2.76 -1.83 6.84
CA TYR A 61 3.33 -0.59 6.30
C TYR A 61 2.38 0.59 6.47
N VAL A 62 1.10 0.40 6.16
CA VAL A 62 0.10 1.46 6.35
C VAL A 62 0.01 1.88 7.81
N LYS A 63 0.04 0.93 8.75
CA LYS A 63 0.04 1.22 10.19
C LYS A 63 1.29 1.98 10.66
N MET A 64 2.45 1.70 10.04
CA MET A 64 3.72 2.40 10.37
C MET A 64 3.69 3.87 9.95
N TYR A 65 3.09 4.19 8.81
CA TYR A 65 2.98 5.56 8.31
C TYR A 65 1.80 6.33 8.91
N GLY A 66 0.77 5.63 9.34
CA GLY A 66 -0.46 6.18 9.89
C GLY A 66 -1.70 5.60 9.20
N LEU A 67 -2.73 5.34 10.00
CA LEU A 67 -4.00 4.84 9.47
C LEU A 67 -4.72 5.95 8.70
N PRO A 68 -5.33 5.65 7.54
CA PRO A 68 -6.17 6.60 6.83
C PRO A 68 -7.37 7.00 7.70
N ALA A 69 -7.92 8.18 7.49
CA ALA A 69 -9.15 8.60 8.15
C ALA A 69 -10.33 7.70 7.74
N TYR A 70 -11.37 7.64 8.56
CA TYR A 70 -12.50 6.70 8.37
C TYR A 70 -13.16 6.79 6.99
N ASN A 71 -13.22 7.98 6.38
CA ASN A 71 -13.81 8.21 5.05
C ASN A 71 -12.80 8.11 3.90
N GLU A 72 -11.52 7.93 4.20
CA GLU A 72 -10.47 7.86 3.18
C GLU A 72 -10.36 6.44 2.60
N MET A 73 -9.79 6.38 1.41
CA MET A 73 -9.56 5.12 0.73
C MET A 73 -8.40 4.37 1.37
N ASP A 74 -8.55 3.07 1.56
CA ASP A 74 -7.46 2.21 2.06
C ASP A 74 -6.38 2.05 0.98
N PRO A 75 -5.16 2.54 1.19
CA PRO A 75 -4.07 2.44 0.23
C PRO A 75 -3.35 1.08 0.25
N THR A 76 -3.72 0.14 1.12
CA THR A 76 -2.98 -1.11 1.36
C THR A 76 -2.77 -1.92 0.09
N TRP A 77 -3.79 -2.07 -0.74
CA TRP A 77 -3.68 -2.83 -1.99
C TRP A 77 -2.72 -2.16 -3.00
N PHE A 78 -2.73 -0.83 -3.06
CA PHE A 78 -1.85 -0.07 -3.94
C PHE A 78 -0.39 -0.17 -3.47
N VAL A 79 -0.16 -0.01 -2.17
CA VAL A 79 1.17 -0.20 -1.56
C VAL A 79 1.67 -1.62 -1.80
N ALA A 80 0.81 -2.64 -1.66
CA ALA A 80 1.20 -4.03 -1.88
C ALA A 80 1.68 -4.28 -3.31
N ILE A 81 0.94 -3.80 -4.30
CA ILE A 81 1.28 -4.00 -5.71
C ILE A 81 2.54 -3.19 -6.07
N THR A 82 2.56 -1.90 -5.77
CA THR A 82 3.67 -1.02 -6.16
C THR A 82 4.97 -1.40 -5.46
N TYR A 83 4.95 -1.70 -4.17
CA TYR A 83 6.13 -2.13 -3.44
C TYR A 83 6.70 -3.43 -4.00
N SER A 84 5.85 -4.45 -4.18
CA SER A 84 6.30 -5.76 -4.68
C SER A 84 6.82 -5.66 -6.12
N PHE A 85 6.18 -4.83 -6.95
CA PHE A 85 6.61 -4.58 -8.32
C PHE A 85 7.97 -3.87 -8.37
N ILE A 86 8.14 -2.78 -7.61
CA ILE A 86 9.41 -2.03 -7.55
C ILE A 86 10.53 -2.91 -7.03
N PHE A 87 10.28 -3.66 -5.95
CA PHE A 87 11.26 -4.59 -5.41
C PHE A 87 11.67 -5.63 -6.45
N GLY A 88 10.71 -6.25 -7.11
CA GLY A 88 10.98 -7.23 -8.17
C GLY A 88 11.75 -6.66 -9.35
N ALA A 89 11.38 -5.45 -9.80
CA ALA A 89 12.07 -4.78 -10.90
C ALA A 89 13.52 -4.40 -10.54
N MET A 90 13.74 -4.01 -9.30
CA MET A 90 15.08 -3.67 -8.80
C MET A 90 15.93 -4.93 -8.54
N PHE A 91 15.32 -5.98 -7.99
CA PHE A 91 15.97 -7.21 -7.55
C PHE A 91 15.54 -8.41 -8.39
N GLY A 92 15.54 -8.26 -9.72
CA GLY A 92 15.08 -9.26 -10.67
C GLY A 92 16.08 -10.42 -10.83
N ASP A 93 15.94 -11.46 -10.01
CA ASP A 93 16.73 -12.70 -10.06
C ASP A 93 15.85 -13.90 -9.72
N VAL A 94 15.87 -14.91 -10.61
CA VAL A 94 15.00 -16.10 -10.45
C VAL A 94 15.38 -16.91 -9.23
N GLY A 95 16.68 -17.17 -9.03
CA GLY A 95 17.16 -18.03 -7.94
C GLY A 95 16.95 -17.41 -6.57
N GLN A 96 17.37 -16.17 -6.42
CA GLN A 96 17.24 -15.42 -5.16
C GLN A 96 15.77 -15.11 -4.88
N GLY A 97 14.98 -14.75 -5.90
CA GLY A 97 13.54 -14.52 -5.78
C GLY A 97 12.77 -15.75 -5.31
N LEU A 98 13.17 -16.94 -5.78
CA LEU A 98 12.57 -18.19 -5.35
C LEU A 98 12.86 -18.49 -3.87
N ILE A 99 14.08 -18.23 -3.42
CA ILE A 99 14.45 -18.37 -1.99
C ILE A 99 13.63 -17.39 -1.14
N LEU A 100 13.50 -16.13 -1.55
CA LEU A 100 12.68 -15.13 -0.85
C LEU A 100 11.22 -15.53 -0.80
N PHE A 101 10.67 -16.06 -1.90
CA PHE A 101 9.30 -16.53 -1.97
C PHE A 101 9.05 -17.69 -1.01
N LEU A 102 9.84 -18.77 -1.13
CA LEU A 102 9.65 -19.99 -0.32
C LEU A 102 9.98 -19.73 1.15
N GLY A 103 11.09 -19.06 1.44
CA GLY A 103 11.50 -18.71 2.80
C GLY A 103 10.51 -17.77 3.47
N GLY A 104 10.05 -16.74 2.76
CA GLY A 104 9.02 -15.81 3.23
C GLY A 104 7.70 -16.53 3.52
N LEU A 105 7.24 -17.40 2.60
CA LEU A 105 6.02 -18.18 2.78
C LEU A 105 6.11 -19.14 3.98
N PHE A 106 7.24 -19.80 4.16
CA PHE A 106 7.49 -20.69 5.29
C PHE A 106 7.43 -19.93 6.62
N LEU A 107 8.13 -18.80 6.73
CA LEU A 107 8.12 -17.97 7.94
C LEU A 107 6.76 -17.35 8.21
N TYR A 108 6.04 -16.93 7.17
CA TYR A 108 4.69 -16.39 7.31
C TYR A 108 3.71 -17.42 7.88
N LYS A 109 3.79 -18.68 7.38
CA LYS A 109 2.91 -19.75 7.87
C LYS A 109 3.28 -20.26 9.27
N THR A 110 4.57 -20.29 9.61
CA THR A 110 5.04 -20.87 10.89
C THR A 110 5.03 -19.86 12.03
N LYS A 111 5.47 -18.63 11.76
CA LYS A 111 5.64 -17.58 12.79
C LYS A 111 4.63 -16.45 12.69
N HIS A 112 3.74 -16.47 11.71
CA HIS A 112 2.73 -15.41 11.45
C HIS A 112 3.31 -14.00 11.39
N MET A 113 4.54 -13.86 10.88
CA MET A 113 5.20 -12.56 10.73
C MET A 113 4.73 -11.87 9.45
N ASP A 114 4.10 -10.69 9.56
CA ASP A 114 3.61 -9.93 8.40
C ASP A 114 4.75 -9.55 7.44
N LEU A 115 5.93 -9.20 7.97
CA LEU A 115 7.11 -8.92 7.14
C LEU A 115 7.50 -10.08 6.23
N ALA A 116 7.39 -11.31 6.71
CA ALA A 116 7.68 -12.51 5.91
C ALA A 116 6.69 -12.67 4.76
N GLY A 117 5.42 -12.32 4.98
CA GLY A 117 4.41 -12.27 3.91
C GLY A 117 4.74 -11.25 2.82
N ILE A 118 5.22 -10.07 3.21
CA ILE A 118 5.66 -9.02 2.28
C ILE A 118 6.85 -9.51 1.45
N ILE A 119 7.87 -10.10 2.08
CA ILE A 119 9.05 -10.65 1.41
C ILE A 119 8.65 -11.76 0.43
N SER A 120 7.69 -12.61 0.80
CA SER A 120 7.18 -13.65 -0.09
C SER A 120 6.53 -13.06 -1.35
N CYS A 121 5.68 -12.03 -1.21
CA CYS A 121 5.09 -11.35 -2.36
C CYS A 121 6.15 -10.68 -3.25
N ALA A 122 7.11 -10.01 -2.64
CA ALA A 122 8.23 -9.39 -3.35
C ALA A 122 9.08 -10.43 -4.11
N GLY A 123 9.28 -11.62 -3.51
CA GLY A 123 9.97 -12.75 -4.13
C GLY A 123 9.29 -13.23 -5.41
N VAL A 124 7.97 -13.27 -5.48
CA VAL A 124 7.22 -13.62 -6.70
C VAL A 124 7.56 -12.67 -7.84
N PHE A 125 7.51 -11.36 -7.58
CA PHE A 125 7.86 -10.35 -8.59
C PHE A 125 9.35 -10.40 -8.96
N SER A 126 10.23 -10.71 -8.00
CA SER A 126 11.67 -10.91 -8.27
C SER A 126 11.91 -12.08 -9.23
N VAL A 127 11.20 -13.20 -9.07
CA VAL A 127 11.24 -14.32 -10.00
C VAL A 127 10.74 -13.90 -11.39
N PHE A 128 9.62 -13.17 -11.45
CA PHE A 128 9.05 -12.71 -12.71
C PHE A 128 10.04 -11.83 -13.49
N PHE A 129 10.58 -10.79 -12.82
CA PHE A 129 11.58 -9.91 -13.44
C PHE A 129 12.92 -10.62 -13.71
N GLY A 130 13.29 -11.61 -12.89
CA GLY A 130 14.45 -12.44 -13.12
C GLY A 130 14.39 -13.19 -14.46
N PHE A 131 13.22 -13.72 -14.83
CA PHE A 131 13.02 -14.29 -16.19
C PHE A 131 13.07 -13.23 -17.26
N MET A 132 12.51 -12.03 -17.00
CA MET A 132 12.55 -10.92 -17.96
C MET A 132 13.98 -10.45 -18.26
N TYR A 133 14.83 -10.40 -17.24
CA TYR A 133 16.22 -9.98 -17.34
C TYR A 133 17.18 -11.12 -17.71
N GLY A 134 16.75 -12.39 -17.51
CA GLY A 134 17.59 -13.56 -17.75
C GLY A 134 18.63 -13.79 -16.65
N SER A 135 18.39 -13.32 -15.41
CA SER A 135 19.31 -13.50 -14.27
C SER A 135 18.93 -14.69 -13.42
N PHE A 136 19.90 -15.54 -13.13
CA PHE A 136 19.78 -16.68 -12.23
C PHE A 136 20.97 -16.72 -11.28
N PHE A 137 20.77 -16.40 -10.00
CA PHE A 137 21.82 -16.21 -8.98
C PHE A 137 22.93 -15.23 -9.43
N GLY A 138 22.57 -14.19 -10.18
CA GLY A 138 23.50 -13.21 -10.72
C GLY A 138 24.23 -13.65 -12.00
N PHE A 139 23.99 -14.85 -12.51
CA PHE A 139 24.52 -15.31 -13.79
C PHE A 139 23.56 -14.94 -14.93
N GLU A 140 24.01 -14.11 -15.86
CA GLU A 140 23.22 -13.65 -17.02
C GLU A 140 23.32 -14.58 -18.23
N ASP A 141 24.20 -15.60 -18.18
CA ASP A 141 24.45 -16.53 -19.31
C ASP A 141 23.60 -17.81 -19.21
N VAL A 142 22.96 -18.07 -18.08
CA VAL A 142 22.18 -19.30 -17.83
C VAL A 142 20.80 -19.22 -18.47
N LEU A 143 20.18 -18.04 -18.46
CA LEU A 143 18.86 -17.79 -19.02
C LEU A 143 18.93 -16.74 -20.11
N LYS A 144 18.22 -16.97 -21.23
CA LYS A 144 18.06 -15.93 -22.25
C LYS A 144 17.09 -14.88 -21.73
N ALA A 145 17.53 -13.61 -21.67
CA ALA A 145 16.65 -12.49 -21.34
C ALA A 145 15.49 -12.41 -22.34
N ILE A 146 14.25 -12.34 -21.82
CA ILE A 146 13.04 -12.25 -22.65
C ILE A 146 12.81 -10.80 -23.09
N TRP A 147 13.17 -9.83 -22.26
CA TRP A 147 12.86 -8.42 -22.53
C TRP A 147 14.11 -7.55 -22.58
N LEU A 148 14.81 -7.34 -21.49
CA LEU A 148 15.84 -6.31 -21.35
C LEU A 148 17.04 -6.86 -20.59
N LYS A 149 18.25 -6.64 -21.12
CA LYS A 149 19.47 -6.82 -20.33
C LYS A 149 19.82 -5.49 -19.65
N PRO A 150 19.66 -5.36 -18.32
CA PRO A 150 19.79 -4.09 -17.61
C PRO A 150 21.14 -3.38 -17.81
N MET A 151 22.22 -4.16 -18.01
CA MET A 151 23.58 -3.63 -18.13
C MET A 151 23.90 -3.06 -19.53
N ASN A 152 23.24 -3.52 -20.60
CA ASN A 152 23.71 -3.29 -21.96
C ASN A 152 22.80 -2.36 -22.79
N GLN A 153 21.61 -2.01 -22.30
CA GLN A 153 20.68 -1.18 -23.08
C GLN A 153 20.69 0.27 -22.61
N MET A 154 21.10 1.14 -23.53
CA MET A 154 21.08 2.59 -23.36
C MET A 154 19.97 3.19 -24.24
N MET A 155 19.26 4.17 -23.71
CA MET A 155 18.28 4.98 -24.44
C MET A 155 18.79 6.41 -24.55
N ASP A 156 18.60 7.00 -25.72
CA ASP A 156 18.89 8.42 -25.93
C ASP A 156 17.70 9.25 -25.46
N VAL A 157 17.93 10.03 -24.38
CA VAL A 157 16.90 10.92 -23.80
C VAL A 157 17.18 12.34 -24.29
N PRO A 158 16.18 13.01 -24.91
CA PRO A 158 16.31 14.43 -25.28
C PRO A 158 16.69 15.22 -24.00
N LEU A 159 17.64 16.15 -24.10
CA LEU A 159 18.19 16.99 -23.03
C LEU A 159 19.28 16.36 -22.14
N VAL A 160 19.31 15.05 -21.89
CA VAL A 160 20.24 14.43 -20.93
C VAL A 160 21.26 13.52 -21.58
N GLY A 161 21.03 13.09 -22.83
CA GLY A 161 21.92 12.21 -23.57
C GLY A 161 21.64 10.71 -23.31
N ARG A 162 22.67 9.87 -23.39
CA ARG A 162 22.53 8.41 -23.24
C ARG A 162 22.41 7.99 -21.80
N LEU A 163 21.25 7.46 -21.44
CA LEU A 163 20.97 6.90 -20.11
C LEU A 163 20.64 5.41 -20.21
N ASN A 164 20.86 4.71 -19.09
CA ASN A 164 20.43 3.31 -18.98
C ASN A 164 18.90 3.23 -19.09
N ALA A 165 18.41 2.34 -19.94
CA ALA A 165 16.98 2.18 -20.21
C ALA A 165 16.16 1.87 -18.95
N VAL A 166 16.70 1.05 -18.04
CA VAL A 166 16.06 0.72 -16.77
C VAL A 166 15.86 1.96 -15.90
N PHE A 167 16.85 2.86 -15.89
CA PHE A 167 16.78 4.10 -15.11
C PHE A 167 15.69 5.04 -15.66
N VAL A 168 15.59 5.18 -16.98
CA VAL A 168 14.53 5.99 -17.60
C VAL A 168 13.14 5.43 -17.31
N ILE A 169 12.99 4.11 -17.44
CA ILE A 169 11.72 3.42 -17.12
C ILE A 169 11.37 3.60 -15.65
N ALA A 170 12.34 3.49 -14.72
CA ALA A 170 12.11 3.67 -13.31
C ALA A 170 11.64 5.10 -12.96
N ILE A 171 12.24 6.13 -13.58
CA ILE A 171 11.80 7.52 -13.43
C ILE A 171 10.37 7.69 -13.95
N GLY A 172 10.08 7.21 -15.15
CA GLY A 172 8.75 7.28 -15.76
C GLY A 172 7.69 6.57 -14.89
N PHE A 173 8.03 5.41 -14.36
CA PHE A 173 7.16 4.68 -13.43
C PHE A 173 6.94 5.45 -12.12
N GLY A 174 7.98 6.08 -11.56
CA GLY A 174 7.85 6.96 -10.39
C GLY A 174 6.93 8.15 -10.64
N MET A 175 7.07 8.81 -11.80
CA MET A 175 6.18 9.88 -12.20
C MET A 175 4.73 9.42 -12.32
N PHE A 176 4.50 8.24 -12.89
CA PHE A 176 3.17 7.63 -13.00
C PHE A 176 2.54 7.35 -11.62
N ILE A 177 3.32 6.80 -10.67
CA ILE A 177 2.86 6.56 -9.29
C ILE A 177 2.46 7.88 -8.62
N ILE A 178 3.23 8.96 -8.78
CA ILE A 178 2.92 10.26 -8.21
C ILE A 178 1.57 10.76 -8.73
N LEU A 179 1.30 10.66 -10.04
CA LEU A 179 0.02 11.04 -10.62
C LEU A 179 -1.14 10.24 -10.01
N ILE A 180 -0.98 8.93 -9.81
CA ILE A 180 -2.00 8.10 -9.16
C ILE A 180 -2.23 8.55 -7.70
N CYS A 181 -1.16 8.83 -6.95
CA CYS A 181 -1.28 9.32 -5.57
C CYS A 181 -2.03 10.67 -5.50
N MET A 182 -1.79 11.58 -6.46
CA MET A 182 -2.55 12.83 -6.54
C MET A 182 -4.04 12.57 -6.82
N ILE A 183 -4.37 11.62 -7.71
CA ILE A 183 -5.76 11.22 -7.95
C ILE A 183 -6.40 10.68 -6.68
N PHE A 184 -5.69 9.84 -5.90
CA PHE A 184 -6.20 9.33 -4.62
C PHE A 184 -6.45 10.45 -3.62
N ASN A 185 -5.57 11.46 -3.56
CA ASN A 185 -5.78 12.62 -2.70
C ASN A 185 -7.01 13.42 -3.10
N ILE A 186 -7.25 13.63 -4.40
CA ILE A 186 -8.46 14.28 -4.92
C ILE A 186 -9.71 13.51 -4.51
N ILE A 187 -9.72 12.17 -4.72
CA ILE A 187 -10.86 11.31 -4.34
C ILE A 187 -11.14 11.41 -2.83
N ASN A 188 -10.10 11.38 -2.00
CA ASN A 188 -10.23 11.49 -0.55
C ASN A 188 -10.77 12.85 -0.11
N SER A 189 -10.29 13.94 -0.74
CA SER A 189 -10.77 15.29 -0.46
C SER A 189 -12.24 15.47 -0.84
N ILE A 190 -12.68 14.91 -1.97
CA ILE A 190 -14.09 14.92 -2.40
C ILE A 190 -14.95 14.12 -1.41
N ARG A 191 -14.49 12.94 -0.97
CA ARG A 191 -15.20 12.13 0.03
C ARG A 191 -15.35 12.83 1.37
N ASN A 192 -14.35 13.60 1.76
CA ASN A 192 -14.38 14.41 2.97
C ASN A 192 -15.19 15.70 2.83
N LYS A 193 -15.75 15.98 1.64
CA LYS A 193 -16.50 17.21 1.29
C LYS A 193 -15.65 18.48 1.44
N ASP A 194 -14.35 18.37 1.34
CA ASP A 194 -13.41 19.49 1.39
C ASP A 194 -13.08 19.91 -0.05
N THR A 195 -13.95 20.71 -0.63
CA THR A 195 -13.82 21.17 -2.03
C THR A 195 -12.65 22.13 -2.23
N GLU A 196 -12.33 22.94 -1.21
CA GLU A 196 -11.20 23.86 -1.26
C GLU A 196 -9.89 23.09 -1.39
N LYS A 197 -9.69 22.08 -0.53
CA LYS A 197 -8.54 21.19 -0.58
C LYS A 197 -8.48 20.38 -1.88
N ALA A 198 -9.62 19.93 -2.40
CA ALA A 198 -9.67 19.17 -3.66
C ALA A 198 -9.17 19.97 -4.87
N TRP A 199 -9.38 21.30 -4.90
CA TRP A 199 -9.03 22.13 -6.04
C TRP A 199 -7.67 22.83 -5.91
N PHE A 200 -7.35 23.34 -4.72
CA PHE A 200 -6.23 24.28 -4.52
C PHE A 200 -5.02 23.68 -3.79
N ASP A 201 -5.12 22.47 -3.26
CA ASP A 201 -3.96 21.81 -2.64
C ASP A 201 -2.89 21.47 -3.69
N SER A 202 -1.62 21.60 -3.30
CA SER A 202 -0.45 21.24 -4.11
C SER A 202 -0.42 19.78 -4.56
N ASN A 203 -1.10 18.89 -3.84
CA ASN A 203 -1.21 17.46 -4.17
C ASN A 203 -2.61 17.09 -4.71
N ALA A 204 -3.41 18.07 -5.11
CA ALA A 204 -4.74 17.86 -5.66
C ALA A 204 -4.82 18.32 -7.13
N VAL A 205 -5.97 18.86 -7.56
CA VAL A 205 -6.19 19.19 -8.99
C VAL A 205 -5.17 20.21 -9.51
N ALA A 206 -4.87 21.27 -8.75
CA ALA A 206 -3.89 22.27 -9.16
C ALA A 206 -2.49 21.66 -9.35
N GLY A 207 -2.05 20.86 -8.38
CA GLY A 207 -0.77 20.13 -8.48
C GLY A 207 -0.75 19.10 -9.58
N LEU A 208 -1.86 18.37 -9.79
CA LEU A 208 -1.98 17.37 -10.86
C LEU A 208 -1.82 18.02 -12.24
N VAL A 209 -2.46 19.17 -12.49
CA VAL A 209 -2.33 19.89 -13.77
C VAL A 209 -0.91 20.40 -13.97
N PHE A 210 -0.32 20.98 -12.93
CA PHE A 210 1.05 21.48 -12.98
C PHE A 210 2.05 20.36 -13.22
N TYR A 211 2.02 19.30 -12.41
CA TYR A 211 2.93 18.17 -12.54
C TYR A 211 2.70 17.39 -13.84
N GLY A 212 1.45 17.19 -14.24
CA GLY A 212 1.08 16.53 -15.48
C GLY A 212 1.59 17.29 -16.73
N SER A 213 1.54 18.63 -16.71
CA SER A 213 2.09 19.45 -17.79
C SER A 213 3.61 19.30 -17.91
N ILE A 214 4.33 19.23 -16.78
CA ILE A 214 5.79 18.98 -16.78
C ILE A 214 6.09 17.60 -17.36
N VAL A 215 5.38 16.56 -16.92
CA VAL A 215 5.57 15.17 -17.40
C VAL A 215 5.31 15.08 -18.91
N LEU A 216 4.26 15.73 -19.41
CA LEU A 216 3.96 15.79 -20.84
C LEU A 216 5.06 16.52 -21.64
N THR A 217 5.61 17.61 -21.09
CA THR A 217 6.66 18.36 -21.77
C THR A 217 7.97 17.59 -21.83
N VAL A 218 8.27 16.77 -20.82
CA VAL A 218 9.48 15.93 -20.77
C VAL A 218 9.32 14.65 -21.61
N GLY A 219 8.09 14.16 -21.77
CA GLY A 219 7.78 12.93 -22.52
C GLY A 219 7.54 13.14 -24.03
N LEU A 220 7.36 14.39 -24.48
CA LEU A 220 7.26 14.80 -25.88
C LEU A 220 8.62 15.22 -26.43
#